data_5a8a571d34945eda28c8a9f7efc82983
#
_entry.id   5a8a571d34945eda28c8a9f7efc82983
#
_cell.length_a   1.000
_cell.length_b   1.000
_cell.length_c   1.000
_cell.angle_alpha   90.00
_cell.angle_beta   90.00
_cell.angle_gamma   90.00
#
_symmetry.space_group_name_H-M   'P 1'
#
loop_
_entity.id
_entity.type
_entity.pdbx_description
1 polymer ?
#
loop_
_entity_poly.entity_id
_entity_poly.type
_entity_poly.pdbx_seq_one_letter_code
_entity_poly.pdbx_strand_id
1 'polypeptide(L)'
;MKRILKTTIASALVLSMALSGATAAVAATPAAEENCISASAVADWAENVKIKLFNKSVYAKYAPGVTVEKDENSPTGYTVTFVYKEQKSYTSKAGLTINTAENPLTKVELYSDCFMLFDPDGGNAGSIDAALAATPYNYTAGLAPAGGNGDTTYYVELEKFADGRWGVQMPLSSGAFVYNFRVTAENGDQIARLDDPSNPTMINEATGIRSLSSMVYVPYDADKQGTSTWADRSVELPQADANKRGTVQTVSYTGADATEHGLAVYLPAGYDANRAEPYKVLYLSHGTSGDIYGDELRWMNEGAVANILDNLIAEGKTEPFIVVTMNNQQYGQGAGHSGANWKYSEIETDQIDYIMPYVESHYNVSTTAEGRAYAGLSMGGSTTSNMLMHHTELFGYYGIWSYANVDGSFGGVEGITSQSVRSHLSSLTVKPKIMLAAGNWDFGLAPVKTFGENLSELGLDSVSYTHLRAHETGRNL
;
A
#
# COMPACT_ATOMS: atom_id res chain seq x y z
N MET A 1 -25.96 2.74 3.17
CA MET A 1 -24.83 3.19 4.01
C MET A 1 -23.76 2.13 4.26
N LYS A 2 -24.09 0.86 4.55
CA LYS A 2 -23.10 -0.24 4.75
C LYS A 2 -22.30 -0.64 3.49
N ARG A 3 -22.71 -0.22 2.30
CA ARG A 3 -22.09 -0.60 1.01
C ARG A 3 -20.81 0.15 0.65
N ILE A 4 -20.73 1.44 0.95
CA ILE A 4 -19.66 2.33 0.43
C ILE A 4 -18.33 2.17 1.18
N LEU A 5 -18.35 1.94 2.50
CA LEU A 5 -17.15 1.71 3.30
C LEU A 5 -16.30 0.53 2.79
N LYS A 6 -16.97 -0.49 2.28
CA LYS A 6 -16.31 -1.74 1.84
C LYS A 6 -15.48 -1.56 0.56
N THR A 7 -15.91 -0.69 -0.32
CA THR A 7 -15.29 -0.54 -1.66
C THR A 7 -14.06 0.35 -1.63
N THR A 8 -14.16 1.46 -0.92
CA THR A 8 -13.12 2.50 -0.95
C THR A 8 -11.86 2.07 -0.21
N ILE A 9 -12.00 1.40 0.95
CA ILE A 9 -10.83 0.90 1.70
C ILE A 9 -10.13 -0.21 0.91
N ALA A 10 -10.86 -1.12 0.28
CA ALA A 10 -10.24 -2.19 -0.50
C ALA A 10 -9.52 -1.68 -1.76
N SER A 11 -10.09 -0.69 -2.44
CA SER A 11 -9.52 -0.17 -3.69
C SER A 11 -8.25 0.66 -3.46
N ALA A 12 -8.23 1.48 -2.42
CA ALA A 12 -7.07 2.30 -2.08
C ALA A 12 -5.90 1.50 -1.49
N LEU A 13 -6.22 0.44 -0.75
CA LEU A 13 -5.24 -0.34 0.01
C LEU A 13 -4.52 -1.41 -0.82
N VAL A 14 -5.15 -1.94 -1.86
CA VAL A 14 -4.51 -2.93 -2.74
C VAL A 14 -3.40 -2.30 -3.60
N LEU A 15 -3.53 -1.03 -3.90
CA LEU A 15 -2.67 -0.34 -4.85
C LEU A 15 -1.30 0.06 -4.30
N SER A 16 -1.20 0.37 -3.02
CA SER A 16 0.02 0.94 -2.45
C SER A 16 1.05 -0.08 -1.97
N MET A 17 0.72 -1.38 -1.92
CA MET A 17 1.54 -2.37 -1.22
C MET A 17 2.11 -3.51 -2.07
N ALA A 18 1.84 -3.54 -3.37
CA ALA A 18 2.39 -4.58 -4.28
C ALA A 18 3.92 -4.49 -4.51
N LEU A 19 4.60 -3.56 -3.86
CA LEU A 19 5.97 -3.12 -4.17
C LEU A 19 7.08 -3.79 -3.38
N SER A 20 6.80 -4.82 -2.59
CA SER A 20 7.89 -5.53 -1.92
C SER A 20 8.07 -6.94 -2.47
N GLY A 21 9.08 -7.08 -3.32
CA GLY A 21 9.45 -8.27 -4.05
C GLY A 21 9.32 -9.61 -3.33
N ALA A 22 8.61 -10.52 -3.97
CA ALA A 22 8.83 -11.94 -3.84
C ALA A 22 9.13 -12.47 -5.24
N THR A 23 10.37 -12.82 -5.50
CA THR A 23 10.78 -13.53 -6.69
C THR A 23 10.31 -14.99 -6.58
N ALA A 24 9.15 -15.29 -7.14
CA ALA A 24 8.77 -16.66 -7.44
C ALA A 24 8.74 -16.80 -8.96
N ALA A 25 9.63 -17.61 -9.51
CA ALA A 25 9.64 -17.96 -10.91
C ALA A 25 8.33 -18.70 -11.24
N VAL A 26 7.43 -18.06 -11.95
CA VAL A 26 6.24 -18.68 -12.52
C VAL A 26 6.58 -19.08 -13.95
N ALA A 27 6.46 -20.37 -14.26
CA ALA A 27 6.60 -20.88 -15.61
C ALA A 27 5.57 -20.23 -16.54
N ALA A 28 6.05 -19.56 -17.58
CA ALA A 28 5.24 -18.90 -18.57
C ALA A 28 4.44 -19.91 -19.40
N THR A 29 3.13 -19.78 -19.39
CA THR A 29 2.27 -20.30 -20.45
C THR A 29 2.30 -19.30 -21.63
N PRO A 30 2.42 -19.75 -22.88
CA PRO A 30 2.50 -18.83 -24.00
C PRO A 30 1.19 -18.09 -24.19
N ALA A 31 1.22 -16.77 -24.03
CA ALA A 31 0.11 -15.87 -24.33
C ALA A 31 0.20 -15.43 -25.80
N ALA A 32 -0.96 -15.17 -26.38
CA ALA A 32 -1.14 -14.75 -27.75
C ALA A 32 -0.39 -13.46 -28.11
N GLU A 33 0.25 -13.46 -29.27
CA GLU A 33 1.20 -12.46 -29.77
C GLU A 33 0.56 -11.14 -30.26
N GLU A 34 -0.57 -10.67 -29.81
CA GLU A 34 -1.24 -9.57 -30.54
C GLU A 34 -1.24 -8.18 -29.89
N ASN A 35 -0.61 -7.94 -28.73
CA ASN A 35 -0.57 -6.57 -28.17
C ASN A 35 0.70 -6.22 -27.39
N CYS A 36 1.84 -6.78 -27.72
CA CYS A 36 3.11 -6.34 -27.12
C CYS A 36 3.56 -5.02 -27.74
N ILE A 37 3.64 -3.97 -26.90
CA ILE A 37 4.32 -2.74 -27.26
C ILE A 37 5.79 -3.06 -27.51
N SER A 38 6.32 -2.65 -28.66
CA SER A 38 7.68 -2.98 -29.03
C SER A 38 8.73 -2.31 -28.15
N ALA A 39 9.91 -2.92 -28.01
CA ALA A 39 11.04 -2.31 -27.30
C ALA A 39 11.39 -0.91 -27.84
N SER A 40 11.08 -0.61 -29.09
CA SER A 40 11.19 0.73 -29.68
C SER A 40 10.22 1.72 -29.03
N ALA A 41 8.98 1.34 -28.72
CA ALA A 41 8.02 2.22 -28.07
C ALA A 41 8.46 2.56 -26.62
N VAL A 42 9.12 1.64 -25.94
CA VAL A 42 9.73 1.89 -24.62
C VAL A 42 10.88 2.89 -24.72
N ALA A 43 11.74 2.73 -25.74
CA ALA A 43 12.83 3.66 -26.00
C ALA A 43 12.30 5.05 -26.41
N ASP A 44 11.28 5.11 -27.25
CA ASP A 44 10.63 6.35 -27.67
C ASP A 44 9.94 7.05 -26.49
N TRP A 45 9.35 6.30 -25.58
CA TRP A 45 8.78 6.85 -24.36
C TRP A 45 9.87 7.44 -23.44
N ALA A 46 10.96 6.70 -23.19
CA ALA A 46 12.06 7.16 -22.38
C ALA A 46 12.70 8.43 -22.97
N GLU A 47 12.80 8.51 -24.30
CA GLU A 47 13.30 9.69 -24.99
C GLU A 47 12.29 10.85 -24.92
N ASN A 48 11.00 10.60 -25.06
CA ASN A 48 9.94 11.60 -24.87
C ASN A 48 9.89 12.13 -23.43
N VAL A 49 10.14 11.31 -22.42
CA VAL A 49 10.32 11.75 -21.03
C VAL A 49 11.47 12.72 -20.93
N LYS A 50 12.63 12.42 -21.54
CA LYS A 50 13.80 13.32 -21.55
C LYS A 50 13.52 14.62 -22.30
N ILE A 51 12.81 14.57 -23.41
CA ILE A 51 12.51 15.74 -24.26
C ILE A 51 11.52 16.69 -23.60
N LYS A 52 10.56 16.19 -22.84
CA LYS A 52 9.62 17.02 -22.06
C LYS A 52 10.24 17.59 -20.78
N LEU A 53 11.44 17.17 -20.45
CA LEU A 53 12.21 17.70 -19.36
C LEU A 53 12.89 19.01 -19.77
N PHE A 54 12.38 20.08 -19.56
CA PHE A 54 12.64 21.37 -19.00
C PHE A 54 13.63 22.34 -19.59
N ASN A 55 13.08 23.49 -19.67
CA ASN A 55 13.85 24.74 -19.56
C ASN A 55 14.39 24.85 -18.11
N LYS A 56 15.71 24.75 -17.93
CA LYS A 56 16.42 24.82 -16.62
C LYS A 56 16.01 26.00 -15.74
N SER A 57 15.53 27.09 -16.33
CA SER A 57 15.05 28.26 -15.62
C SER A 57 13.79 28.01 -14.80
N VAL A 58 12.99 27.01 -15.11
CA VAL A 58 11.72 26.71 -14.42
C VAL A 58 11.98 26.11 -13.04
N TYR A 59 12.99 25.27 -12.89
CA TYR A 59 13.29 24.63 -11.61
C TYR A 59 13.87 25.58 -10.56
N ALA A 60 14.48 26.67 -10.97
CA ALA A 60 15.05 27.62 -10.02
C ALA A 60 14.03 28.13 -8.99
N LYS A 61 12.75 28.17 -9.38
CA LYS A 61 11.66 28.60 -8.49
C LYS A 61 11.22 27.54 -7.47
N TYR A 62 11.54 26.25 -7.69
CA TYR A 62 11.09 25.18 -6.82
C TYR A 62 12.10 24.89 -5.72
N ALA A 63 11.64 24.81 -4.49
CA ALA A 63 12.42 24.30 -3.38
C ALA A 63 12.60 22.77 -3.52
N PRO A 64 13.63 22.17 -2.87
CA PRO A 64 13.69 20.73 -2.73
C PRO A 64 12.40 20.15 -2.11
N GLY A 65 11.97 18.99 -2.59
CA GLY A 65 10.72 18.33 -2.22
C GLY A 65 9.82 18.12 -3.43
N VAL A 66 8.55 17.89 -3.18
CA VAL A 66 7.53 17.72 -4.21
C VAL A 66 6.54 18.90 -4.22
N THR A 67 6.21 19.37 -5.40
CA THR A 67 5.21 20.43 -5.62
C THR A 67 4.17 19.96 -6.62
N VAL A 68 2.89 20.12 -6.29
CA VAL A 68 1.75 19.79 -7.16
C VAL A 68 1.05 21.09 -7.53
N GLU A 69 0.99 21.40 -8.82
CA GLU A 69 0.39 22.62 -9.33
C GLU A 69 -0.74 22.29 -10.31
N LYS A 70 -1.86 23.04 -10.22
CA LYS A 70 -2.91 23.01 -11.25
C LYS A 70 -2.31 23.51 -12.57
N ASP A 71 -2.50 22.78 -13.64
CA ASP A 71 -1.97 23.10 -14.96
C ASP A 71 -2.96 22.68 -16.06
N GLU A 72 -3.61 23.65 -16.66
CA GLU A 72 -4.60 23.43 -17.73
C GLU A 72 -4.01 22.77 -19.00
N ASN A 73 -2.68 22.87 -19.18
CA ASN A 73 -1.99 22.23 -20.29
C ASN A 73 -1.57 20.79 -19.98
N SER A 74 -1.60 20.39 -18.72
CA SER A 74 -1.32 19.01 -18.31
C SER A 74 -2.45 18.09 -18.77
N PRO A 75 -2.14 16.88 -19.29
CA PRO A 75 -3.16 15.90 -19.63
C PRO A 75 -3.98 15.39 -18.44
N THR A 76 -3.48 15.57 -17.23
CA THR A 76 -4.18 15.20 -15.97
C THR A 76 -4.79 16.41 -15.26
N GLY A 77 -4.57 17.64 -15.76
CA GLY A 77 -4.95 18.88 -15.09
C GLY A 77 -3.98 19.31 -13.98
N TYR A 78 -2.96 18.51 -13.70
CA TYR A 78 -1.93 18.79 -12.69
C TYR A 78 -0.55 18.47 -13.21
N THR A 79 0.41 19.28 -12.79
CA THR A 79 1.83 19.03 -13.01
C THR A 79 2.51 18.86 -11.67
N VAL A 80 3.29 17.79 -11.53
CA VAL A 80 4.05 17.46 -10.32
C VAL A 80 5.54 17.64 -10.58
N THR A 81 6.17 18.42 -9.72
CA THR A 81 7.60 18.72 -9.79
C THR A 81 8.30 18.09 -8.60
N PHE A 82 9.25 17.20 -8.88
CA PHE A 82 10.13 16.60 -7.88
C PHE A 82 11.51 17.31 -7.96
N VAL A 83 11.99 17.81 -6.85
CA VAL A 83 13.33 18.42 -6.75
C VAL A 83 14.10 17.76 -5.62
N TYR A 84 15.12 17.01 -5.98
CA TYR A 84 16.00 16.34 -5.04
C TYR A 84 17.26 17.17 -4.76
N LYS A 85 17.59 17.34 -3.48
CA LYS A 85 18.81 17.98 -3.04
C LYS A 85 19.85 16.92 -2.71
N GLU A 86 20.98 16.95 -3.42
CA GLU A 86 22.10 16.05 -3.18
C GLU A 86 22.59 16.15 -1.74
N GLN A 87 22.83 15.00 -1.11
CA GLN A 87 23.36 14.89 0.25
C GLN A 87 24.88 14.69 0.19
N LYS A 88 25.56 14.98 1.30
CA LYS A 88 27.02 14.80 1.40
C LYS A 88 27.43 13.34 1.45
N SER A 89 26.56 12.48 1.96
CA SER A 89 26.78 11.03 2.03
C SER A 89 25.48 10.27 2.03
N TYR A 90 25.55 9.05 1.54
CA TYR A 90 24.44 8.07 1.54
C TYR A 90 24.96 6.77 2.12
N THR A 91 24.16 6.09 2.92
CA THR A 91 24.49 4.76 3.43
C THR A 91 23.32 3.83 3.20
N SER A 92 23.55 2.72 2.49
CA SER A 92 22.56 1.67 2.31
C SER A 92 22.42 0.84 3.57
N LYS A 93 21.31 0.11 3.70
CA LYS A 93 21.10 -0.86 4.79
C LYS A 93 22.14 -1.99 4.81
N ALA A 94 22.72 -2.31 3.66
CA ALA A 94 23.81 -3.28 3.56
C ALA A 94 25.19 -2.70 3.94
N GLY A 95 25.26 -1.42 4.36
CA GLY A 95 26.48 -0.77 4.80
C GLY A 95 27.32 -0.14 3.67
N LEU A 96 26.86 -0.19 2.40
CA LEU A 96 27.50 0.57 1.32
C LEU A 96 27.35 2.06 1.60
N THR A 97 28.46 2.80 1.55
CA THR A 97 28.46 4.26 1.74
C THR A 97 29.02 4.97 0.53
N ILE A 98 28.29 5.97 0.03
CA ILE A 98 28.74 6.92 -1.00
C ILE A 98 29.02 8.26 -0.32
N ASN A 99 30.25 8.73 -0.38
CA ASN A 99 30.65 10.09 -0.01
C ASN A 99 30.72 10.94 -1.28
N THR A 100 29.82 11.90 -1.44
CA THR A 100 29.70 12.66 -2.69
C THR A 100 30.86 13.60 -2.96
N ALA A 101 31.65 13.95 -1.96
CA ALA A 101 32.88 14.75 -2.14
C ALA A 101 34.01 13.90 -2.77
N GLU A 102 34.05 12.61 -2.51
CA GLU A 102 35.07 11.68 -3.01
C GLU A 102 34.60 10.95 -4.26
N ASN A 103 33.31 10.73 -4.36
CA ASN A 103 32.66 9.98 -5.42
C ASN A 103 31.32 10.66 -5.82
N PRO A 104 31.40 11.68 -6.69
CA PRO A 104 30.24 12.48 -7.07
C PRO A 104 29.12 11.67 -7.71
N LEU A 105 27.89 12.12 -7.55
CA LEU A 105 26.76 11.50 -8.22
C LEU A 105 26.76 11.83 -9.71
N THR A 106 26.62 10.78 -10.51
CA THR A 106 26.43 10.87 -11.96
C THR A 106 24.97 10.76 -12.36
N LYS A 107 24.12 10.14 -11.50
CA LYS A 107 22.71 9.96 -11.78
C LYS A 107 21.87 9.96 -10.49
N VAL A 108 20.70 10.57 -10.58
CA VAL A 108 19.62 10.47 -9.61
C VAL A 108 18.35 10.08 -10.37
N GLU A 109 17.63 9.10 -9.85
CA GLU A 109 16.43 8.57 -10.48
C GLU A 109 15.29 8.54 -9.48
N LEU A 110 14.09 8.85 -9.96
CA LEU A 110 12.84 8.78 -9.21
C LEU A 110 12.15 7.44 -9.48
N TYR A 111 11.73 6.79 -8.44
CA TYR A 111 10.79 5.68 -8.45
C TYR A 111 9.45 6.13 -7.86
N SER A 112 8.35 5.69 -8.45
CA SER A 112 7.01 5.91 -7.89
C SER A 112 6.05 4.84 -8.41
N ASP A 113 5.07 4.45 -7.62
CA ASP A 113 3.98 3.56 -8.03
C ASP A 113 3.03 4.21 -9.05
N CYS A 114 3.04 5.54 -9.16
CA CYS A 114 2.28 6.26 -10.18
C CYS A 114 2.74 6.01 -11.62
N PHE A 115 3.92 5.43 -11.82
CA PHE A 115 4.42 5.08 -13.15
C PHE A 115 3.84 3.78 -13.69
N MET A 116 3.12 3.05 -12.87
CA MET A 116 2.53 1.77 -13.22
C MET A 116 1.04 1.91 -13.51
N LEU A 117 0.73 2.66 -14.57
CA LEU A 117 -0.60 2.77 -15.13
C LEU A 117 -0.79 1.74 -16.23
N PHE A 118 -1.94 1.10 -16.29
CA PHE A 118 -2.28 0.14 -17.34
C PHE A 118 -3.74 0.25 -17.75
N ASP A 119 -4.04 -0.24 -18.94
CA ASP A 119 -5.41 -0.40 -19.41
C ASP A 119 -6.01 -1.67 -18.80
N PRO A 120 -7.01 -1.57 -17.92
CA PRO A 120 -7.65 -2.74 -17.32
C PRO A 120 -8.36 -3.63 -18.35
N ASP A 121 -8.71 -3.11 -19.51
CA ASP A 121 -9.33 -3.87 -20.62
C ASP A 121 -8.30 -4.50 -21.56
N GLY A 122 -7.09 -3.97 -21.59
CA GLY A 122 -6.07 -4.27 -22.59
C GLY A 122 -5.16 -5.44 -22.29
N GLY A 123 -5.33 -6.14 -21.18
CA GLY A 123 -4.59 -7.38 -20.98
C GLY A 123 -3.49 -7.34 -19.94
N ASN A 124 -2.34 -7.76 -20.23
CA ASN A 124 -1.31 -8.23 -19.32
C ASN A 124 -0.68 -7.10 -18.47
N ALA A 125 -1.26 -6.81 -17.30
CA ALA A 125 -0.77 -5.83 -16.36
C ALA A 125 0.65 -6.15 -15.80
N GLY A 126 1.17 -7.33 -16.05
CA GLY A 126 2.52 -7.72 -15.70
C GLY A 126 3.58 -7.30 -16.71
N SER A 127 3.20 -6.65 -17.83
CA SER A 127 4.17 -6.20 -18.82
C SER A 127 4.53 -4.73 -18.57
N ILE A 128 5.81 -4.46 -18.47
CA ILE A 128 6.34 -3.09 -18.38
C ILE A 128 5.92 -2.26 -19.58
N ASP A 129 5.77 -2.89 -20.74
CA ASP A 129 5.40 -2.24 -21.98
C ASP A 129 3.98 -1.70 -21.96
N ALA A 130 3.03 -2.44 -21.37
CA ALA A 130 1.66 -1.97 -21.18
C ALA A 130 1.61 -0.81 -20.16
N ALA A 131 2.36 -0.92 -19.07
CA ALA A 131 2.48 0.14 -18.07
C ALA A 131 3.09 1.41 -18.68
N LEU A 132 4.08 1.29 -19.55
CA LEU A 132 4.74 2.41 -20.21
C LEU A 132 3.86 3.13 -21.22
N ALA A 133 3.00 2.41 -21.93
CA ALA A 133 2.04 3.02 -22.85
C ALA A 133 1.05 3.94 -22.14
N ALA A 134 0.77 3.63 -20.90
CA ALA A 134 -0.18 4.32 -20.05
C ALA A 134 0.47 5.27 -19.03
N THR A 135 1.75 5.58 -19.18
CA THR A 135 2.46 6.43 -18.23
C THR A 135 1.93 7.85 -18.16
N PRO A 136 2.33 8.62 -17.14
CA PRO A 136 1.89 10.01 -16.98
C PRO A 136 2.04 10.89 -18.22
N TYR A 137 3.04 10.62 -19.08
CA TYR A 137 3.25 11.38 -20.31
C TYR A 137 2.28 11.03 -21.43
N ASN A 138 1.78 9.80 -21.41
CA ASN A 138 0.78 9.31 -22.35
C ASN A 138 -0.54 9.01 -21.62
N TYR A 139 -0.81 9.76 -20.55
CA TYR A 139 -2.02 9.58 -19.76
C TYR A 139 -3.25 9.52 -20.66
N THR A 140 -4.00 8.45 -20.50
CA THR A 140 -5.31 8.28 -21.09
C THR A 140 -6.32 8.15 -19.97
N ALA A 141 -7.36 8.96 -20.00
CA ALA A 141 -8.45 8.87 -19.04
C ALA A 141 -9.04 7.45 -19.08
N GLY A 142 -9.20 6.86 -17.93
CA GLY A 142 -9.69 5.50 -17.86
C GLY A 142 -8.63 4.44 -17.52
N LEU A 143 -7.36 4.81 -17.35
CA LEU A 143 -6.32 3.88 -16.94
C LEU A 143 -6.21 3.79 -15.42
N ALA A 144 -5.98 2.58 -14.92
CA ALA A 144 -5.77 2.32 -13.50
C ALA A 144 -4.26 2.20 -13.19
N PRO A 145 -3.81 2.62 -12.00
CA PRO A 145 -2.48 2.28 -11.54
C PRO A 145 -2.31 0.75 -11.46
N ALA A 146 -1.24 0.22 -12.02
CA ALA A 146 -0.88 -1.18 -11.90
C ALA A 146 0.08 -1.36 -10.72
N GLY A 147 -0.19 -2.33 -9.85
CA GLY A 147 0.81 -2.81 -8.91
C GLY A 147 1.96 -3.47 -9.66
N GLY A 148 3.20 -3.00 -9.45
CA GLY A 148 4.36 -3.58 -10.12
C GLY A 148 4.80 -4.90 -9.51
N ASN A 149 5.27 -5.80 -10.36
CA ASN A 149 6.15 -6.87 -9.94
C ASN A 149 7.53 -6.29 -9.64
N GLY A 150 8.19 -6.74 -8.59
CA GLY A 150 9.50 -6.26 -8.16
C GLY A 150 10.59 -6.24 -9.24
N ASP A 151 10.46 -7.04 -10.29
CA ASP A 151 11.41 -7.10 -11.41
C ASP A 151 11.18 -6.06 -12.50
N THR A 152 10.06 -5.34 -12.46
CA THR A 152 9.67 -4.33 -13.44
C THR A 152 9.68 -2.91 -12.90
N THR A 153 10.48 -2.66 -11.88
CA THR A 153 10.62 -1.34 -11.28
C THR A 153 11.16 -0.35 -12.31
N TYR A 154 10.36 0.67 -12.59
CA TYR A 154 10.72 1.70 -13.52
C TYR A 154 11.24 2.94 -12.79
N TYR A 155 12.34 3.51 -13.27
CA TYR A 155 12.96 4.70 -12.73
C TYR A 155 12.99 5.81 -13.78
N VAL A 156 12.67 7.02 -13.36
CA VAL A 156 12.80 8.23 -14.20
C VAL A 156 14.04 9.00 -13.78
N GLU A 157 14.94 9.18 -14.71
CA GLU A 157 16.17 9.96 -14.47
C GLU A 157 15.85 11.45 -14.29
N LEU A 158 16.44 12.07 -13.26
CA LEU A 158 16.35 13.48 -12.97
C LEU A 158 17.46 14.27 -13.71
N GLU A 159 17.13 15.48 -14.12
CA GLU A 159 18.13 16.39 -14.67
C GLU A 159 18.93 17.08 -13.56
N LYS A 160 20.26 17.11 -13.69
CA LYS A 160 21.13 17.82 -12.74
C LYS A 160 21.21 19.32 -13.08
N PHE A 161 20.99 20.17 -12.07
CA PHE A 161 21.13 21.62 -12.20
C PHE A 161 22.49 22.10 -11.78
N ALA A 162 22.84 23.34 -12.22
CA ALA A 162 24.12 23.95 -11.92
C ALA A 162 24.33 24.19 -10.42
N ASP A 163 23.27 24.26 -9.62
CA ASP A 163 23.34 24.47 -8.17
C ASP A 163 23.38 23.13 -7.36
N GLY A 164 23.57 22.01 -8.03
CA GLY A 164 23.70 20.69 -7.42
C GLY A 164 22.39 20.00 -7.08
N ARG A 165 21.23 20.60 -7.40
CA ARG A 165 19.94 19.94 -7.29
C ARG A 165 19.67 19.08 -8.53
N TRP A 166 18.72 18.18 -8.39
CA TRP A 166 18.21 17.31 -9.45
C TRP A 166 16.70 17.45 -9.53
N GLY A 167 16.10 17.39 -10.70
CA GLY A 167 14.65 17.54 -10.78
C GLY A 167 14.04 16.90 -12.00
N VAL A 168 12.73 16.63 -11.87
CA VAL A 168 11.86 16.15 -12.92
C VAL A 168 10.47 16.72 -12.72
N GLN A 169 9.74 16.90 -13.81
CA GLN A 169 8.34 17.33 -13.76
C GLN A 169 7.51 16.41 -14.66
N MET A 170 6.30 16.10 -14.23
CA MET A 170 5.43 15.23 -14.98
C MET A 170 3.96 15.43 -14.62
N PRO A 171 3.01 15.12 -15.52
CA PRO A 171 1.62 15.00 -15.16
C PRO A 171 1.40 13.69 -14.39
N LEU A 172 0.67 13.74 -13.28
CA LEU A 172 0.23 12.56 -12.56
C LEU A 172 -1.30 12.56 -12.43
N SER A 173 -1.89 11.36 -12.40
CA SER A 173 -3.32 11.17 -12.12
C SER A 173 -3.64 11.43 -10.64
N SER A 174 -4.94 11.50 -10.30
CA SER A 174 -5.41 11.64 -8.93
C SER A 174 -4.98 10.47 -8.05
N GLY A 175 -4.66 10.75 -6.80
CA GLY A 175 -4.40 9.77 -5.76
C GLY A 175 -3.23 10.13 -4.84
N ALA A 176 -2.98 9.23 -3.90
CA ALA A 176 -1.81 9.21 -3.05
C ALA A 176 -0.81 8.20 -3.62
N PHE A 177 0.42 8.64 -3.88
CA PHE A 177 1.45 7.79 -4.46
C PHE A 177 2.70 7.81 -3.60
N VAL A 178 3.35 6.66 -3.47
CA VAL A 178 4.67 6.55 -2.87
C VAL A 178 5.74 6.94 -3.88
N TYR A 179 6.83 7.56 -3.40
CA TYR A 179 8.02 7.75 -4.22
C TYR A 179 9.28 7.68 -3.37
N ASN A 180 10.37 7.33 -4.02
CA ASN A 180 11.71 7.36 -3.45
C ASN A 180 12.75 7.61 -4.54
N PHE A 181 13.99 7.77 -4.12
CA PHE A 181 15.10 8.04 -5.05
C PHE A 181 16.09 6.89 -5.08
N ARG A 182 16.80 6.80 -6.20
CA ARG A 182 18.00 6.00 -6.40
C ARG A 182 19.13 6.90 -6.85
N VAL A 183 20.28 6.77 -6.22
CA VAL A 183 21.48 7.51 -6.59
C VAL A 183 22.54 6.58 -7.14
N THR A 184 23.30 7.06 -8.13
CA THR A 184 24.45 6.34 -8.71
C THR A 184 25.65 7.27 -8.70
N ALA A 185 26.75 6.81 -8.15
CA ALA A 185 28.00 7.53 -8.08
C ALA A 185 28.90 7.25 -9.29
N GLU A 186 29.96 8.03 -9.48
CA GLU A 186 30.89 7.94 -10.61
C GLU A 186 31.60 6.58 -10.69
N ASN A 187 31.90 5.97 -9.55
CA ASN A 187 32.50 4.63 -9.49
C ASN A 187 31.51 3.49 -9.78
N GLY A 188 30.24 3.80 -10.04
CA GLY A 188 29.16 2.83 -10.30
C GLY A 188 28.43 2.33 -9.06
N ASP A 189 28.81 2.74 -7.84
CA ASP A 189 28.06 2.42 -6.63
C ASP A 189 26.65 3.00 -6.70
N GLN A 190 25.67 2.21 -6.26
CA GLN A 190 24.27 2.58 -6.34
C GLN A 190 23.56 2.31 -5.01
N ILE A 191 22.77 3.27 -4.58
CA ILE A 191 21.90 3.13 -3.41
C ILE A 191 20.47 3.51 -3.82
N ALA A 192 19.53 2.58 -3.65
CA ALA A 192 18.12 2.75 -3.96
C ALA A 192 17.28 2.88 -2.68
N ARG A 193 15.99 3.17 -2.86
CA ARG A 193 14.99 3.30 -1.80
C ARG A 193 15.36 4.39 -0.78
N LEU A 194 15.83 5.52 -1.29
CA LEU A 194 16.09 6.71 -0.49
C LEU A 194 14.80 7.54 -0.44
N ASP A 195 14.32 7.82 0.75
CA ASP A 195 13.24 8.78 0.97
C ASP A 195 13.68 10.21 0.60
N ASP A 196 12.73 11.10 0.42
CA ASP A 196 13.00 12.51 0.17
C ASP A 196 13.24 13.25 1.49
N PRO A 197 14.46 13.74 1.76
CA PRO A 197 14.73 14.48 3.00
C PRO A 197 13.92 15.76 3.14
N SER A 198 13.42 16.30 2.02
CA SER A 198 12.61 17.53 1.98
C SER A 198 11.11 17.26 2.09
N ASN A 199 10.71 15.99 1.98
CA ASN A 199 9.36 15.52 2.20
C ASN A 199 9.42 14.21 3.03
N PRO A 200 9.77 14.33 4.33
CA PRO A 200 10.10 13.18 5.16
C PRO A 200 8.92 12.24 5.35
N THR A 201 9.23 10.96 5.44
CA THR A 201 8.26 9.91 5.73
C THR A 201 7.72 10.02 7.16
N MET A 202 6.60 9.37 7.42
CA MET A 202 6.07 9.24 8.78
C MET A 202 7.11 8.55 9.68
N ILE A 203 7.20 8.97 10.93
CA ILE A 203 8.08 8.39 11.95
C ILE A 203 7.24 7.83 13.09
N ASN A 204 7.63 6.69 13.62
CA ASN A 204 7.17 6.24 14.91
C ASN A 204 7.99 6.96 16.01
N GLU A 205 7.37 7.89 16.69
CA GLU A 205 8.03 8.73 17.70
C GLU A 205 8.56 7.92 18.88
N ALA A 206 7.92 6.80 19.22
CA ALA A 206 8.33 5.95 20.32
C ALA A 206 9.58 5.12 20.00
N THR A 207 9.68 4.61 18.77
CA THR A 207 10.79 3.74 18.34
C THR A 207 11.87 4.48 17.55
N GLY A 208 11.56 5.68 17.05
CA GLY A 208 12.44 6.44 16.16
C GLY A 208 12.52 5.90 14.73
N ILE A 209 11.69 4.90 14.38
CA ILE A 209 11.73 4.21 13.08
C ILE A 209 10.81 4.93 12.09
N ARG A 210 11.23 4.99 10.82
CA ARG A 210 10.51 5.67 9.75
C ARG A 210 9.82 4.69 8.80
N SER A 211 8.72 5.14 8.20
CA SER A 211 8.12 4.49 7.04
C SER A 211 9.05 4.53 5.82
N LEU A 212 8.75 3.72 4.80
CA LEU A 212 9.69 3.40 3.72
C LEU A 212 9.76 4.45 2.61
N SER A 213 8.68 5.19 2.36
CA SER A 213 8.58 6.03 1.17
C SER A 213 7.93 7.37 1.45
N SER A 214 8.43 8.40 0.79
CA SER A 214 7.79 9.71 0.75
C SER A 214 6.49 9.65 -0.04
N MET A 215 5.56 10.57 0.23
CA MET A 215 4.22 10.58 -0.37
C MET A 215 4.01 11.82 -1.22
N VAL A 216 3.28 11.66 -2.33
CA VAL A 216 2.73 12.75 -3.11
C VAL A 216 1.22 12.57 -3.26
N TYR A 217 0.47 13.67 -3.13
CA TYR A 217 -0.98 13.71 -3.20
C TYR A 217 -1.41 14.57 -4.38
N VAL A 218 -2.08 13.95 -5.36
CA VAL A 218 -2.50 14.62 -6.59
C VAL A 218 -4.01 14.71 -6.64
N PRO A 219 -4.57 15.93 -6.76
CA PRO A 219 -6.01 16.11 -6.81
C PRO A 219 -6.65 15.56 -8.10
N TYR A 220 -7.96 15.34 -8.04
CA TYR A 220 -8.76 14.92 -9.18
C TYR A 220 -9.22 16.11 -10.02
N ASP A 221 -9.22 15.90 -11.34
CA ASP A 221 -9.77 16.81 -12.32
C ASP A 221 -10.69 16.04 -13.26
N ALA A 222 -12.01 16.21 -13.10
CA ALA A 222 -13.02 15.48 -13.86
C ALA A 222 -12.95 15.76 -15.37
N ASP A 223 -12.53 16.97 -15.75
CA ASP A 223 -12.46 17.38 -17.18
C ASP A 223 -11.27 16.73 -17.89
N LYS A 224 -10.25 16.32 -17.13
CA LYS A 224 -9.01 15.76 -17.67
C LYS A 224 -8.87 14.26 -17.42
N GLN A 225 -9.32 13.77 -16.25
CA GLN A 225 -9.03 12.40 -15.79
C GLN A 225 -10.19 11.43 -16.02
N GLY A 226 -11.31 11.92 -16.63
CA GLY A 226 -12.48 11.10 -16.91
C GLY A 226 -13.37 10.88 -15.68
N THR A 227 -14.47 10.17 -15.89
CA THR A 227 -15.54 10.00 -14.87
C THR A 227 -15.67 8.56 -14.36
N SER A 228 -14.71 7.68 -14.65
CA SER A 228 -14.71 6.35 -14.10
C SER A 228 -14.55 6.39 -12.57
N THR A 229 -15.20 5.47 -11.87
CA THR A 229 -15.26 5.50 -10.39
C THR A 229 -13.93 5.38 -9.69
N TRP A 230 -12.90 4.90 -10.38
CA TRP A 230 -11.55 4.79 -9.86
C TRP A 230 -10.65 5.99 -10.28
N ALA A 231 -11.06 6.83 -11.23
CA ALA A 231 -10.30 8.00 -11.63
C ALA A 231 -10.28 9.08 -10.52
N ASP A 232 -11.37 9.19 -9.78
CA ASP A 232 -11.44 10.05 -8.58
C ASP A 232 -10.94 9.28 -7.34
N ARG A 233 -9.68 9.51 -7.02
CA ARG A 233 -9.04 8.97 -5.81
C ARG A 233 -8.89 10.06 -4.73
N SER A 234 -9.72 11.10 -4.76
CA SER A 234 -9.68 12.21 -3.79
C SER A 234 -9.84 11.75 -2.34
N VAL A 235 -10.47 10.60 -2.12
CA VAL A 235 -10.60 10.00 -0.78
C VAL A 235 -9.25 9.71 -0.12
N GLU A 236 -8.19 9.53 -0.90
CA GLU A 236 -6.83 9.25 -0.41
C GLU A 236 -6.06 10.53 -0.04
N LEU A 237 -6.56 11.69 -0.43
CA LEU A 237 -5.90 12.96 -0.15
C LEU A 237 -6.18 13.41 1.29
N PRO A 238 -5.27 14.19 1.90
CA PRO A 238 -5.54 14.80 3.20
C PRO A 238 -6.85 15.57 3.19
N GLN A 239 -7.72 15.32 4.18
CA GLN A 239 -8.99 16.03 4.32
C GLN A 239 -8.74 17.55 4.35
N ALA A 240 -9.48 18.30 3.53
CA ALA A 240 -9.26 19.73 3.36
C ALA A 240 -9.52 20.52 4.66
N ASP A 241 -10.57 20.17 5.40
CA ASP A 241 -10.88 20.76 6.70
C ASP A 241 -10.05 20.10 7.80
N ALA A 242 -9.08 20.84 8.33
CA ALA A 242 -8.19 20.34 9.38
C ALA A 242 -8.94 19.89 10.65
N ASN A 243 -10.13 20.45 10.94
CA ASN A 243 -10.93 20.05 12.10
C ASN A 243 -11.60 18.68 11.94
N LYS A 244 -11.63 18.16 10.71
CA LYS A 244 -12.16 16.83 10.37
C LYS A 244 -11.07 15.80 10.18
N ARG A 245 -9.81 16.15 10.45
CA ARG A 245 -8.69 15.23 10.42
C ARG A 245 -8.56 14.52 11.76
N GLY A 246 -8.43 13.21 11.71
CA GLY A 246 -8.01 12.41 12.85
C GLY A 246 -6.53 12.62 13.16
N THR A 247 -6.05 11.89 14.13
CA THR A 247 -4.64 11.88 14.51
C THR A 247 -4.07 10.47 14.43
N VAL A 248 -2.83 10.35 13.97
CA VAL A 248 -2.08 9.11 14.07
C VAL A 248 -1.12 9.23 15.24
N GLN A 249 -1.33 8.39 16.25
CA GLN A 249 -0.41 8.24 17.37
C GLN A 249 0.51 7.06 17.10
N THR A 250 1.78 7.22 17.40
CA THR A 250 2.77 6.15 17.33
C THR A 250 3.20 5.81 18.74
N VAL A 251 3.14 4.52 19.06
CA VAL A 251 3.42 4.01 20.41
C VAL A 251 4.28 2.76 20.30
N SER A 252 4.89 2.36 21.43
CA SER A 252 5.54 1.07 21.57
C SER A 252 4.87 0.23 22.65
N TYR A 253 5.01 -1.09 22.53
CA TYR A 253 4.58 -2.07 23.50
C TYR A 253 5.62 -3.19 23.56
N THR A 254 5.62 -3.95 24.65
CA THR A 254 6.44 -5.16 24.74
C THR A 254 5.67 -6.33 24.14
N GLY A 255 6.20 -6.94 23.08
CA GLY A 255 5.57 -8.04 22.36
C GLY A 255 5.80 -9.42 22.98
N ALA A 256 5.28 -10.46 22.32
CA ALA A 256 5.37 -11.86 22.77
C ALA A 256 6.82 -12.37 22.87
N ASP A 257 7.74 -11.81 22.12
CA ASP A 257 9.16 -12.12 22.15
C ASP A 257 9.95 -11.36 23.24
N ALA A 258 9.25 -10.62 24.11
CA ALA A 258 9.80 -9.76 25.15
C ALA A 258 10.67 -8.60 24.60
N THR A 259 10.52 -8.23 23.36
CA THR A 259 11.15 -7.05 22.75
C THR A 259 10.16 -5.90 22.57
N GLU A 260 10.69 -4.69 22.33
CA GLU A 260 9.86 -3.51 22.05
C GLU A 260 9.44 -3.48 20.59
N HIS A 261 8.14 -3.33 20.35
CA HIS A 261 7.50 -3.27 19.05
C HIS A 261 6.73 -1.96 18.87
N GLY A 262 6.60 -1.49 17.63
CA GLY A 262 5.84 -0.30 17.30
C GLY A 262 4.39 -0.62 16.92
N LEU A 263 3.49 0.31 17.27
CA LEU A 263 2.14 0.39 16.75
C LEU A 263 1.89 1.80 16.19
N ALA A 264 1.03 1.90 15.19
CA ALA A 264 0.43 3.17 14.83
C ALA A 264 -1.09 3.08 15.01
N VAL A 265 -1.65 4.09 15.67
CA VAL A 265 -3.06 4.14 16.06
C VAL A 265 -3.70 5.39 15.47
N TYR A 266 -4.63 5.19 14.53
CA TYR A 266 -5.47 6.28 14.05
C TYR A 266 -6.64 6.49 15.00
N LEU A 267 -6.79 7.71 15.46
CA LEU A 267 -7.93 8.20 16.24
C LEU A 267 -8.75 9.16 15.38
N PRO A 268 -10.06 8.94 15.21
CA PRO A 268 -10.90 9.79 14.37
C PRO A 268 -11.01 11.21 14.91
N ALA A 269 -11.31 12.16 14.04
CA ALA A 269 -11.56 13.55 14.44
C ALA A 269 -12.59 13.62 15.58
N GLY A 270 -12.27 14.38 16.64
CA GLY A 270 -13.14 14.47 17.82
C GLY A 270 -13.16 13.21 18.69
N TYR A 271 -12.13 12.37 18.63
CA TYR A 271 -11.99 11.22 19.54
C TYR A 271 -12.17 11.65 21.00
N ASP A 272 -13.05 10.95 21.71
CA ASP A 272 -13.32 11.14 23.14
C ASP A 272 -13.10 9.85 23.91
N ALA A 273 -12.06 9.82 24.75
CA ALA A 273 -11.72 8.69 25.58
C ALA A 273 -12.79 8.34 26.63
N ASN A 274 -13.69 9.28 26.94
CA ASN A 274 -14.77 9.13 27.94
C ASN A 274 -16.15 8.88 27.30
N ARG A 275 -16.22 8.67 26.00
CA ARG A 275 -17.47 8.36 25.29
C ARG A 275 -18.11 7.12 25.92
N ALA A 276 -19.42 7.17 26.17
CA ALA A 276 -20.17 6.09 26.80
C ALA A 276 -20.21 4.80 25.96
N GLU A 277 -20.33 4.95 24.63
CA GLU A 277 -20.28 3.82 23.68
C GLU A 277 -18.85 3.73 23.12
N PRO A 278 -18.10 2.66 23.42
CA PRO A 278 -16.73 2.50 22.91
C PRO A 278 -16.65 2.53 21.39
N TYR A 279 -15.53 3.01 20.86
CA TYR A 279 -15.29 2.98 19.42
C TYR A 279 -15.08 1.55 18.92
N LYS A 280 -15.56 1.26 17.73
CA LYS A 280 -15.14 0.05 17.04
C LYS A 280 -13.66 0.15 16.68
N VAL A 281 -13.00 -0.99 16.57
CA VAL A 281 -11.57 -1.05 16.26
C VAL A 281 -11.30 -2.00 15.09
N LEU A 282 -10.46 -1.56 14.17
CA LEU A 282 -9.90 -2.35 13.08
C LEU A 282 -8.41 -2.58 13.35
N TYR A 283 -8.02 -3.82 13.49
CA TYR A 283 -6.61 -4.24 13.47
C TYR A 283 -6.23 -4.55 12.03
N LEU A 284 -5.15 -3.93 11.53
CA LEU A 284 -4.82 -3.94 10.11
C LEU A 284 -3.37 -4.39 9.90
N SER A 285 -3.23 -5.61 9.38
CA SER A 285 -1.95 -6.27 9.13
C SER A 285 -1.41 -5.95 7.73
N HIS A 286 -0.13 -5.62 7.65
CA HIS A 286 0.56 -5.34 6.39
C HIS A 286 0.98 -6.64 5.67
N GLY A 287 1.40 -6.52 4.40
CA GLY A 287 2.02 -7.60 3.63
C GLY A 287 3.51 -7.77 3.95
N THR A 288 4.15 -8.75 3.31
CA THR A 288 5.61 -8.90 3.40
C THR A 288 6.32 -7.60 3.02
N SER A 289 7.35 -7.25 3.77
CA SER A 289 8.26 -6.18 3.38
C SER A 289 9.71 -6.69 3.32
N GLY A 290 10.56 -5.97 2.59
CA GLY A 290 11.99 -6.21 2.59
C GLY A 290 12.69 -5.69 3.85
N ASP A 291 11.93 -5.07 4.73
CA ASP A 291 12.37 -4.38 5.93
C ASP A 291 11.59 -4.84 7.14
N ILE A 292 12.28 -5.05 8.25
CA ILE A 292 11.66 -5.41 9.52
C ILE A 292 11.26 -4.16 10.34
N TYR A 293 11.51 -2.95 9.81
CA TYR A 293 11.33 -1.72 10.56
C TYR A 293 10.32 -0.80 9.88
N GLY A 294 9.44 -0.19 10.67
CA GLY A 294 8.49 0.81 10.22
C GLY A 294 7.24 0.26 9.53
N ASP A 295 7.05 -1.04 9.48
CA ASP A 295 5.89 -1.64 8.79
C ASP A 295 4.57 -1.35 9.51
N GLU A 296 4.58 -1.02 10.78
CA GLU A 296 3.41 -0.49 11.50
C GLU A 296 2.92 0.83 10.92
N LEU A 297 3.78 1.56 10.21
CA LEU A 297 3.42 2.85 9.58
C LEU A 297 2.88 2.71 8.16
N ARG A 298 3.07 1.56 7.50
CA ARG A 298 2.77 1.39 6.06
C ARG A 298 1.32 1.71 5.72
N TRP A 299 0.37 1.21 6.48
CA TRP A 299 -1.04 1.51 6.25
C TRP A 299 -1.38 2.98 6.48
N MET A 300 -0.71 3.64 7.43
CA MET A 300 -0.93 5.05 7.75
C MET A 300 -0.27 5.97 6.73
N ASN A 301 0.96 5.66 6.30
CA ASN A 301 1.72 6.45 5.34
C ASN A 301 1.39 6.03 3.90
N GLU A 302 1.93 4.89 3.43
CA GLU A 302 1.76 4.43 2.05
C GLU A 302 0.31 4.08 1.71
N GLY A 303 -0.42 3.50 2.66
CA GLY A 303 -1.84 3.13 2.50
C GLY A 303 -2.83 4.29 2.65
N ALA A 304 -2.36 5.47 3.07
CA ALA A 304 -3.18 6.66 3.28
C ALA A 304 -4.46 6.43 4.12
N VAL A 305 -4.45 5.44 5.03
CA VAL A 305 -5.65 5.01 5.79
C VAL A 305 -6.27 6.15 6.58
N ALA A 306 -5.44 6.99 7.22
CA ALA A 306 -5.94 8.14 7.97
C ALA A 306 -6.72 9.11 7.06
N ASN A 307 -6.17 9.45 5.89
CA ASN A 307 -6.83 10.33 4.92
C ASN A 307 -8.16 9.74 4.43
N ILE A 308 -8.16 8.44 4.08
CA ILE A 308 -9.35 7.72 3.62
C ILE A 308 -10.44 7.77 4.68
N LEU A 309 -10.11 7.50 5.93
CA LEU A 309 -11.08 7.51 7.02
C LEU A 309 -11.59 8.91 7.32
N ASP A 310 -10.73 9.91 7.36
CA ASP A 310 -11.12 11.31 7.56
C ASP A 310 -12.15 11.75 6.52
N ASN A 311 -11.91 11.42 5.25
CA ASN A 311 -12.82 11.75 4.16
C ASN A 311 -14.14 10.97 4.27
N LEU A 312 -14.09 9.65 4.52
CA LEU A 312 -15.32 8.84 4.64
C LEU A 312 -16.17 9.23 5.85
N ILE A 313 -15.54 9.55 6.98
CA ILE A 313 -16.22 10.02 8.19
C ILE A 313 -16.84 11.40 7.94
N ALA A 314 -16.07 12.33 7.34
CA ALA A 314 -16.54 13.67 7.01
C ALA A 314 -17.74 13.68 6.06
N GLU A 315 -17.82 12.71 5.16
CA GLU A 315 -18.93 12.49 4.22
C GLU A 315 -20.10 11.71 4.83
N GLY A 316 -20.00 11.25 6.06
CA GLY A 316 -21.02 10.41 6.72
C GLY A 316 -21.16 9.01 6.09
N LYS A 317 -20.17 8.56 5.35
CA LYS A 317 -20.14 7.23 4.72
C LYS A 317 -19.79 6.11 5.69
N THR A 318 -19.13 6.44 6.78
CA THR A 318 -18.85 5.56 7.89
C THR A 318 -19.01 6.27 9.24
N GLU A 319 -19.23 5.50 10.28
CA GLU A 319 -19.10 5.99 11.66
C GLU A 319 -17.61 6.14 12.03
N PRO A 320 -17.26 7.00 12.98
CA PRO A 320 -15.90 7.08 13.51
C PRO A 320 -15.50 5.77 14.19
N PHE A 321 -14.32 5.25 13.86
CA PHE A 321 -13.72 4.08 14.49
C PHE A 321 -12.19 4.21 14.56
N ILE A 322 -11.56 3.41 15.39
CA ILE A 322 -10.11 3.39 15.60
C ILE A 322 -9.47 2.37 14.66
N VAL A 323 -8.30 2.68 14.13
CA VAL A 323 -7.47 1.70 13.40
C VAL A 323 -6.14 1.54 14.10
N VAL A 324 -5.76 0.30 14.30
CA VAL A 324 -4.47 -0.10 14.87
C VAL A 324 -3.68 -0.86 13.82
N THR A 325 -2.47 -0.43 13.55
CA THR A 325 -1.56 -1.10 12.62
C THR A 325 -0.31 -1.56 13.35
N MET A 326 0.12 -2.78 13.06
CA MET A 326 1.22 -3.47 13.73
C MET A 326 2.33 -3.84 12.74
N ASN A 327 3.49 -4.21 13.25
CA ASN A 327 4.60 -4.74 12.47
C ASN A 327 4.74 -6.25 12.68
N ASN A 328 4.06 -7.03 11.86
CA ASN A 328 4.15 -8.49 11.91
C ASN A 328 5.43 -9.05 11.27
N GLN A 329 6.20 -8.25 10.54
CA GLN A 329 7.46 -8.66 9.92
C GLN A 329 8.52 -9.09 10.95
N GLN A 330 8.42 -8.61 12.16
CA GLN A 330 9.31 -9.00 13.25
C GLN A 330 9.21 -10.49 13.59
N TYR A 331 8.03 -11.09 13.36
CA TYR A 331 7.81 -12.52 13.50
C TYR A 331 8.03 -13.32 12.20
N GLY A 332 8.48 -12.68 11.16
CA GLY A 332 8.76 -13.27 9.84
C GLY A 332 10.23 -13.34 9.48
N GLN A 333 11.13 -13.24 10.44
CA GLN A 333 12.56 -13.16 10.19
C GLN A 333 13.14 -14.44 9.58
N GLY A 334 13.85 -14.28 8.48
CA GLY A 334 14.61 -15.32 7.81
C GLY A 334 15.09 -14.86 6.43
N ALA A 335 16.15 -15.47 5.93
CA ALA A 335 16.66 -15.18 4.60
C ALA A 335 15.56 -15.36 3.55
N GLY A 336 15.20 -14.30 2.84
CA GLY A 336 14.31 -14.33 1.71
C GLY A 336 12.86 -13.97 1.98
N HIS A 337 12.48 -13.53 3.18
CA HIS A 337 11.12 -13.03 3.49
C HIS A 337 9.98 -13.90 2.91
N SER A 338 10.20 -15.20 2.81
CA SER A 338 9.20 -16.12 2.28
C SER A 338 8.12 -16.41 3.33
N GLY A 339 6.88 -16.63 2.92
CA GLY A 339 5.80 -17.04 3.79
C GLY A 339 6.11 -18.23 4.69
N ALA A 340 7.06 -19.11 4.29
CA ALA A 340 7.53 -20.23 5.07
C ALA A 340 8.24 -19.83 6.37
N ASN A 341 8.76 -18.62 6.47
CA ASN A 341 9.45 -18.12 7.65
C ASN A 341 8.57 -17.23 8.52
N TRP A 342 7.34 -17.01 8.13
CA TRP A 342 6.38 -16.20 8.87
C TRP A 342 5.77 -17.02 10.00
N LYS A 343 5.97 -16.60 11.23
CA LYS A 343 5.57 -17.34 12.41
C LYS A 343 4.15 -16.94 12.85
N TYR A 344 3.16 -17.50 12.19
CA TYR A 344 1.75 -17.15 12.40
C TYR A 344 1.29 -17.34 13.84
N SER A 345 1.70 -18.41 14.50
CA SER A 345 1.33 -18.65 15.91
C SER A 345 1.88 -17.58 16.85
N GLU A 346 3.07 -17.05 16.57
CA GLU A 346 3.64 -15.95 17.37
C GLU A 346 2.90 -14.63 17.08
N ILE A 347 2.53 -14.38 15.82
CA ILE A 347 1.72 -13.21 15.43
C ILE A 347 0.34 -13.27 16.08
N GLU A 348 -0.31 -14.44 16.09
CA GLU A 348 -1.59 -14.66 16.76
C GLU A 348 -1.50 -14.40 18.25
N THR A 349 -0.49 -14.99 18.90
CA THR A 349 -0.21 -14.77 20.34
C THR A 349 0.03 -13.28 20.62
N ASP A 350 0.86 -12.62 19.81
CA ASP A 350 1.14 -11.20 19.98
C ASP A 350 -0.11 -10.34 19.85
N GLN A 351 -0.92 -10.61 18.83
CA GLN A 351 -2.18 -9.91 18.62
C GLN A 351 -3.15 -10.06 19.80
N ILE A 352 -3.30 -11.28 20.29
CA ILE A 352 -4.35 -11.62 21.28
C ILE A 352 -3.91 -11.26 22.70
N ASP A 353 -2.68 -11.60 23.07
CA ASP A 353 -2.22 -11.52 24.44
C ASP A 353 -1.45 -10.22 24.76
N TYR A 354 -1.03 -9.46 23.74
CA TYR A 354 -0.24 -8.23 23.92
C TYR A 354 -0.88 -7.01 23.25
N ILE A 355 -1.14 -7.04 21.94
CA ILE A 355 -1.66 -5.86 21.22
C ILE A 355 -3.08 -5.53 21.68
N MET A 356 -4.00 -6.49 21.69
CA MET A 356 -5.40 -6.24 22.08
C MET A 356 -5.49 -5.70 23.52
N PRO A 357 -4.87 -6.33 24.54
CA PRO A 357 -4.88 -5.80 25.90
C PRO A 357 -4.24 -4.41 26.03
N TYR A 358 -3.14 -4.15 25.28
CA TYR A 358 -2.53 -2.82 25.24
C TYR A 358 -3.52 -1.78 24.73
N VAL A 359 -4.16 -2.05 23.58
CA VAL A 359 -5.11 -1.12 22.95
C VAL A 359 -6.32 -0.88 23.84
N GLU A 360 -6.87 -1.93 24.44
CA GLU A 360 -8.05 -1.86 25.33
C GLU A 360 -7.78 -1.11 26.63
N SER A 361 -6.53 -1.12 27.11
CA SER A 361 -6.15 -0.39 28.31
C SER A 361 -5.82 1.09 28.06
N HIS A 362 -5.52 1.47 26.81
CA HIS A 362 -5.09 2.85 26.48
C HIS A 362 -6.15 3.64 25.68
N TYR A 363 -7.09 2.96 25.03
CA TYR A 363 -8.08 3.59 24.17
C TYR A 363 -9.49 3.10 24.50
N ASN A 364 -10.47 3.96 24.30
CA ASN A 364 -11.88 3.61 24.50
C ASN A 364 -12.41 2.79 23.31
N VAL A 365 -12.03 1.52 23.23
CA VAL A 365 -12.41 0.59 22.17
C VAL A 365 -13.37 -0.49 22.64
N SER A 366 -14.19 -1.01 21.73
CA SER A 366 -15.04 -2.16 21.99
C SER A 366 -14.22 -3.41 22.27
N THR A 367 -14.64 -4.15 23.31
CA THR A 367 -14.06 -5.44 23.70
C THR A 367 -14.91 -6.63 23.24
N THR A 368 -15.95 -6.39 22.43
CA THR A 368 -16.79 -7.46 21.86
C THR A 368 -16.44 -7.75 20.41
N ALA A 369 -16.71 -8.95 19.94
CA ALA A 369 -16.44 -9.35 18.54
C ALA A 369 -17.16 -8.43 17.53
N GLU A 370 -18.38 -7.99 17.83
CA GLU A 370 -19.17 -7.12 16.96
C GLU A 370 -18.54 -5.74 16.77
N GLY A 371 -17.71 -5.32 17.71
CA GLY A 371 -16.98 -4.06 17.65
C GLY A 371 -15.55 -4.18 17.15
N ARG A 372 -15.07 -5.39 16.87
CA ARG A 372 -13.71 -5.65 16.40
C ARG A 372 -13.67 -6.16 14.97
N ALA A 373 -12.70 -5.70 14.21
CA ALA A 373 -12.38 -6.20 12.89
C ALA A 373 -10.89 -6.54 12.79
N TYR A 374 -10.55 -7.57 12.02
CA TYR A 374 -9.17 -7.86 11.62
C TYR A 374 -9.08 -7.93 10.10
N ALA A 375 -8.11 -7.26 9.52
CA ALA A 375 -7.92 -7.27 8.08
C ALA A 375 -6.45 -7.20 7.69
N GLY A 376 -6.12 -7.65 6.48
CA GLY A 376 -4.75 -7.58 6.01
C GLY A 376 -4.58 -7.93 4.54
N LEU A 377 -3.41 -7.55 4.03
CA LEU A 377 -3.00 -7.72 2.64
C LEU A 377 -1.86 -8.73 2.52
N SER A 378 -1.88 -9.61 1.50
CA SER A 378 -0.81 -10.55 1.20
C SER A 378 -0.51 -11.43 2.43
N MET A 379 0.69 -11.36 3.02
CA MET A 379 0.98 -12.06 4.28
C MET A 379 0.02 -11.66 5.41
N GLY A 380 -0.41 -10.39 5.46
CA GLY A 380 -1.47 -9.95 6.36
C GLY A 380 -2.82 -10.58 6.05
N GLY A 381 -3.13 -10.86 4.77
CA GLY A 381 -4.31 -11.61 4.35
C GLY A 381 -4.26 -13.05 4.84
N SER A 382 -3.08 -13.67 4.75
CA SER A 382 -2.84 -15.00 5.33
C SER A 382 -3.04 -15.00 6.85
N THR A 383 -2.47 -14.03 7.57
CA THR A 383 -2.69 -13.84 9.01
C THR A 383 -4.18 -13.66 9.33
N THR A 384 -4.89 -12.83 8.55
CA THR A 384 -6.33 -12.62 8.73
C THR A 384 -7.13 -13.90 8.50
N SER A 385 -6.76 -14.71 7.51
CA SER A 385 -7.41 -16.00 7.28
C SER A 385 -7.18 -16.98 8.43
N ASN A 386 -5.99 -16.95 9.05
CA ASN A 386 -5.71 -17.74 10.24
C ASN A 386 -6.53 -17.26 11.45
N MET A 387 -6.62 -15.95 11.68
CA MET A 387 -7.48 -15.39 12.71
C MET A 387 -8.95 -15.79 12.52
N LEU A 388 -9.43 -15.82 11.28
CA LEU A 388 -10.78 -16.32 10.98
C LEU A 388 -10.93 -17.80 11.30
N MET A 389 -9.94 -18.62 10.99
CA MET A 389 -10.03 -20.06 11.16
C MET A 389 -9.90 -20.51 12.61
N HIS A 390 -9.16 -19.78 13.43
CA HIS A 390 -8.81 -20.23 14.78
C HIS A 390 -9.44 -19.35 15.89
N HIS A 391 -9.85 -18.11 15.61
CA HIS A 391 -10.27 -17.12 16.62
C HIS A 391 -11.53 -16.37 16.20
N THR A 392 -12.56 -17.10 15.72
CA THR A 392 -13.83 -16.52 15.26
C THR A 392 -14.61 -15.80 16.35
N GLU A 393 -14.33 -16.09 17.61
CA GLU A 393 -14.96 -15.47 18.77
C GLU A 393 -14.43 -14.06 19.08
N LEU A 394 -13.27 -13.68 18.53
CA LEU A 394 -12.61 -12.41 18.84
C LEU A 394 -13.04 -11.26 17.92
N PHE A 395 -13.39 -11.57 16.69
CA PHE A 395 -13.70 -10.56 15.67
C PHE A 395 -14.99 -10.85 14.93
N GLY A 396 -15.84 -9.86 14.78
CA GLY A 396 -17.08 -9.96 14.00
C GLY A 396 -16.89 -9.72 12.49
N TYR A 397 -15.72 -9.21 12.10
CA TYR A 397 -15.44 -8.81 10.72
C TYR A 397 -14.02 -9.19 10.32
N TYR A 398 -13.86 -9.78 9.14
CA TYR A 398 -12.56 -10.16 8.58
C TYR A 398 -12.40 -9.63 7.15
N GLY A 399 -11.24 -9.04 6.86
CA GLY A 399 -10.85 -8.57 5.53
C GLY A 399 -9.62 -9.32 5.04
N ILE A 400 -9.77 -10.28 4.12
CA ILE A 400 -8.70 -11.13 3.60
C ILE A 400 -8.38 -10.66 2.19
N TRP A 401 -7.20 -10.05 2.00
CA TRP A 401 -6.84 -9.40 0.75
C TRP A 401 -5.56 -9.95 0.17
N SER A 402 -5.57 -10.24 -1.14
CA SER A 402 -4.45 -10.66 -1.97
C SER A 402 -3.73 -11.95 -1.56
N TYR A 403 -4.17 -12.63 -0.52
CA TYR A 403 -3.78 -13.99 -0.17
C TYR A 403 -4.64 -14.56 0.97
N ALA A 404 -4.79 -15.89 0.99
CA ALA A 404 -5.48 -16.62 2.06
C ALA A 404 -4.78 -17.98 2.29
N ASN A 405 -4.78 -18.48 3.52
CA ASN A 405 -4.21 -19.78 3.86
C ASN A 405 -5.21 -20.91 3.53
N VAL A 406 -4.98 -21.58 2.42
CA VAL A 406 -5.85 -22.67 1.92
C VAL A 406 -5.44 -24.02 2.50
N ASP A 407 -4.17 -24.40 2.37
CA ASP A 407 -3.69 -25.77 2.61
C ASP A 407 -2.68 -25.87 3.77
N GLY A 408 -2.38 -24.80 4.45
CA GLY A 408 -1.40 -24.76 5.53
C GLY A 408 0.05 -24.68 5.05
N SER A 409 0.28 -24.43 3.76
CA SER A 409 1.63 -24.36 3.19
C SER A 409 2.46 -23.17 3.69
N PHE A 410 1.81 -22.18 4.31
CA PHE A 410 2.46 -20.99 4.86
C PHE A 410 2.42 -20.98 6.38
N GLY A 411 3.59 -20.87 7.01
CA GLY A 411 3.74 -20.63 8.44
C GLY A 411 3.39 -21.78 9.38
N GLY A 412 3.12 -22.97 8.84
CA GLY A 412 2.95 -24.19 9.64
C GLY A 412 1.62 -24.30 10.40
N VAL A 413 0.63 -23.45 10.09
CA VAL A 413 -0.73 -23.53 10.64
C VAL A 413 -1.70 -24.15 9.66
N GLU A 414 -2.70 -24.86 10.16
CA GLU A 414 -3.69 -25.54 9.34
C GLU A 414 -4.47 -24.54 8.46
N GLY A 415 -4.67 -24.88 7.19
CA GLY A 415 -5.47 -24.12 6.25
C GLY A 415 -6.95 -24.53 6.26
N ILE A 416 -7.79 -23.82 5.48
CA ILE A 416 -9.25 -24.04 5.43
C ILE A 416 -9.64 -25.44 4.92
N THR A 417 -8.74 -26.14 4.24
CA THR A 417 -8.96 -27.52 3.78
C THR A 417 -8.76 -28.56 4.87
N SER A 418 -8.19 -28.20 6.02
CA SER A 418 -8.02 -29.10 7.16
C SER A 418 -9.37 -29.51 7.77
N GLN A 419 -9.51 -30.77 8.15
CA GLN A 419 -10.74 -31.30 8.74
C GLN A 419 -11.09 -30.64 10.09
N SER A 420 -10.08 -30.32 10.90
CA SER A 420 -10.28 -29.62 12.19
C SER A 420 -10.85 -28.22 11.98
N VAL A 421 -10.26 -27.43 11.07
CA VAL A 421 -10.73 -26.08 10.70
C VAL A 421 -12.14 -26.14 10.12
N ARG A 422 -12.40 -27.05 9.19
CA ARG A 422 -13.74 -27.22 8.59
C ARG A 422 -14.79 -27.57 9.62
N SER A 423 -14.47 -28.47 10.56
CA SER A 423 -15.38 -28.86 11.64
C SER A 423 -15.67 -27.68 12.57
N HIS A 424 -14.64 -26.89 12.93
CA HIS A 424 -14.80 -25.69 13.74
C HIS A 424 -15.70 -24.67 13.04
N LEU A 425 -15.38 -24.27 11.80
CA LEU A 425 -16.12 -23.27 11.06
C LEU A 425 -17.59 -23.70 10.79
N SER A 426 -17.85 -24.98 10.54
CA SER A 426 -19.20 -25.50 10.35
C SER A 426 -20.06 -25.46 11.63
N SER A 427 -19.42 -25.43 12.80
CA SER A 427 -20.09 -25.43 14.10
C SER A 427 -20.49 -24.04 14.58
N LEU A 428 -20.09 -22.98 13.87
CA LEU A 428 -20.33 -21.60 14.29
C LEU A 428 -21.83 -21.26 14.32
N THR A 429 -22.31 -20.85 15.47
CA THR A 429 -23.67 -20.34 15.65
C THR A 429 -23.80 -18.86 15.29
N VAL A 430 -22.76 -18.08 15.54
CA VAL A 430 -22.64 -16.68 15.11
C VAL A 430 -21.62 -16.62 13.98
N LYS A 431 -22.08 -16.19 12.81
CA LYS A 431 -21.21 -16.14 11.63
C LYS A 431 -20.58 -14.75 11.48
N PRO A 432 -19.26 -14.69 11.36
CA PRO A 432 -18.58 -13.41 11.12
C PRO A 432 -18.91 -12.86 9.71
N LYS A 433 -18.67 -11.60 9.50
CA LYS A 433 -18.73 -10.96 8.19
C LYS A 433 -17.36 -10.99 7.54
N ILE A 434 -17.30 -11.53 6.31
CA ILE A 434 -16.06 -11.79 5.63
C ILE A 434 -16.03 -11.00 4.32
N MET A 435 -14.95 -10.29 4.10
CA MET A 435 -14.64 -9.62 2.84
C MET A 435 -13.38 -10.26 2.25
N LEU A 436 -13.49 -10.73 1.02
CA LEU A 436 -12.36 -11.23 0.23
C LEU A 436 -12.04 -10.23 -0.88
N ALA A 437 -10.77 -9.95 -1.12
CA ALA A 437 -10.36 -9.10 -2.24
C ALA A 437 -9.03 -9.55 -2.82
N ALA A 438 -8.93 -9.54 -4.15
CA ALA A 438 -7.67 -9.72 -4.87
C ALA A 438 -7.76 -9.06 -6.24
N GLY A 439 -6.63 -8.58 -6.77
CA GLY A 439 -6.53 -8.10 -8.14
C GLY A 439 -6.62 -9.26 -9.15
N ASN A 440 -7.06 -8.99 -10.38
CA ASN A 440 -7.11 -10.02 -11.43
C ASN A 440 -5.77 -10.61 -11.80
N TRP A 441 -4.75 -9.81 -11.67
CA TRP A 441 -3.37 -10.17 -11.98
C TRP A 441 -2.57 -10.46 -10.71
N ASP A 442 -3.26 -10.53 -9.58
CA ASP A 442 -2.66 -10.83 -8.30
C ASP A 442 -2.35 -12.34 -8.21
N PHE A 443 -1.13 -12.68 -7.83
CA PHE A 443 -0.74 -14.07 -7.58
C PHE A 443 -1.58 -14.71 -6.47
N GLY A 444 -2.12 -13.92 -5.56
CA GLY A 444 -3.00 -14.34 -4.47
C GLY A 444 -4.46 -14.55 -4.90
N LEU A 445 -4.84 -14.24 -6.15
CA LEU A 445 -6.22 -14.39 -6.62
C LEU A 445 -6.73 -15.83 -6.51
N ALA A 446 -5.92 -16.81 -6.94
CA ALA A 446 -6.32 -18.21 -6.88
C ALA A 446 -6.52 -18.70 -5.42
N PRO A 447 -5.59 -18.49 -4.48
CA PRO A 447 -5.83 -18.79 -3.07
C PRO A 447 -7.06 -18.11 -2.48
N VAL A 448 -7.31 -16.83 -2.78
CA VAL A 448 -8.48 -16.10 -2.27
C VAL A 448 -9.79 -16.68 -2.82
N LYS A 449 -9.85 -17.02 -4.11
CA LYS A 449 -11.01 -17.67 -4.71
C LYS A 449 -11.29 -19.04 -4.08
N THR A 450 -10.26 -19.89 -3.99
CA THR A 450 -10.38 -21.22 -3.38
C THR A 450 -10.82 -21.13 -1.91
N PHE A 451 -10.30 -20.15 -1.18
CA PHE A 451 -10.73 -19.90 0.20
C PHE A 451 -12.20 -19.52 0.27
N GLY A 452 -12.67 -18.63 -0.61
CA GLY A 452 -14.09 -18.24 -0.70
C GLY A 452 -15.03 -19.39 -1.06
N GLU A 453 -14.61 -20.29 -1.96
CA GLU A 453 -15.35 -21.51 -2.30
C GLU A 453 -15.50 -22.42 -1.07
N ASN A 454 -14.42 -22.64 -0.32
CA ASN A 454 -14.46 -23.42 0.92
C ASN A 454 -15.36 -22.76 1.99
N LEU A 455 -15.33 -21.44 2.15
CA LEU A 455 -16.23 -20.73 3.05
C LEU A 455 -17.70 -20.96 2.66
N SER A 456 -18.01 -20.88 1.37
CA SER A 456 -19.36 -21.11 0.85
C SER A 456 -19.84 -22.54 1.12
N GLU A 457 -18.97 -23.55 0.92
CA GLU A 457 -19.27 -24.95 1.27
C GLU A 457 -19.58 -25.15 2.76
N LEU A 458 -18.94 -24.34 3.62
CA LEU A 458 -19.16 -24.35 5.08
C LEU A 458 -20.36 -23.48 5.51
N GLY A 459 -21.08 -22.89 4.54
CA GLY A 459 -22.22 -22.03 4.78
C GLY A 459 -21.85 -20.67 5.40
N LEU A 460 -20.62 -20.21 5.19
CA LEU A 460 -20.15 -18.89 5.58
C LEU A 460 -20.23 -17.94 4.38
N ASP A 461 -21.07 -16.91 4.49
CA ASP A 461 -21.21 -15.92 3.44
C ASP A 461 -20.00 -14.97 3.42
N SER A 462 -19.41 -14.78 2.26
CA SER A 462 -18.38 -13.78 2.02
C SER A 462 -18.78 -12.84 0.88
N VAL A 463 -18.33 -11.59 0.98
CA VAL A 463 -18.42 -10.65 -0.12
C VAL A 463 -17.05 -10.66 -0.81
N SER A 464 -17.02 -11.08 -2.07
CA SER A 464 -15.81 -11.16 -2.86
C SER A 464 -15.68 -9.97 -3.80
N TYR A 465 -14.52 -9.33 -3.77
CA TYR A 465 -14.13 -8.28 -4.70
C TYR A 465 -12.93 -8.77 -5.49
N THR A 466 -13.16 -9.09 -6.76
CA THR A 466 -12.08 -9.23 -7.73
C THR A 466 -12.03 -7.94 -8.54
N HIS A 467 -10.91 -7.27 -8.53
CA HIS A 467 -10.70 -6.10 -9.37
C HIS A 467 -10.51 -6.54 -10.82
N LEU A 468 -11.60 -6.94 -11.48
CA LEU A 468 -11.60 -7.15 -12.93
C LEU A 468 -11.37 -5.84 -13.64
N ARG A 469 -11.94 -4.79 -13.06
CA ARG A 469 -11.74 -3.40 -13.43
C ARG A 469 -11.94 -2.61 -12.15
N ALA A 470 -11.07 -1.67 -11.87
CA ALA A 470 -11.22 -0.83 -10.67
C ALA A 470 -12.58 -0.10 -10.65
N HIS A 471 -13.27 0.04 -11.79
CA HIS A 471 -14.56 0.72 -11.92
C HIS A 471 -15.79 -0.18 -11.72
N GLU A 472 -15.69 -1.52 -11.79
CA GLU A 472 -16.86 -2.39 -11.57
C GLU A 472 -17.19 -2.60 -10.11
N THR A 473 -16.22 -2.44 -9.21
CA THR A 473 -16.44 -2.52 -7.76
C THR A 473 -17.31 -1.40 -7.21
N GLY A 474 -17.47 -0.29 -7.94
CA GLY A 474 -18.33 0.83 -7.56
C GLY A 474 -19.80 0.69 -7.99
N ARG A 475 -20.13 -0.16 -8.98
CA ARG A 475 -21.50 -0.29 -9.51
C ARG A 475 -22.34 -1.40 -8.89
N ASN A 476 -21.72 -2.40 -8.29
CA ASN A 476 -22.38 -3.56 -7.70
C ASN A 476 -22.46 -3.52 -6.18
N LEU A 477 -22.25 -2.38 -5.59
CA LEU A 477 -22.37 -2.05 -4.17
C LEU A 477 -23.42 -0.98 -3.99
#